data_de363913e3dd5c27bd198361ad65b76e
#
_entry.id   de363913e3dd5c27bd198361ad65b76e
#
_cell.length_a   1.000
_cell.length_b   1.000
_cell.length_c   1.000
_cell.angle_alpha   90.00
_cell.angle_beta   90.00
_cell.angle_gamma   90.00
#
_symmetry.space_group_name_H-M   'P 1'
#
loop_
_entity.id
_entity.type
_entity.pdbx_description
1 polymer ?
#
loop_
_entity_poly.entity_id
_entity_poly.type
_entity_poly.pdbx_seq_one_letter_code
_entity_poly.pdbx_strand_id
1 'polypeptide(L)'
;MIAAEPPPTVDTVVVEAARLPPAPTDAAFSVVTVGAEAIATAPRVDEALTLVPGVQLFRRTSSAAANPTTQGITVRAIAGSGAGRALVTLDGVPQGDPFGGWVLWSGLPPADIEGALVVRGAGASPYGAGALTRPIQLPERT
;
A
#
# COMPACT_ATOMS: atom_id res chain seq x y z
N MET A 1 15.10 -8.74 57.94
CA MET A 1 15.57 -8.08 56.71
C MET A 1 15.25 -9.06 55.56
N ILE A 2 14.14 -8.82 54.88
CA ILE A 2 13.70 -9.72 53.77
C ILE A 2 14.28 -9.14 52.48
N ALA A 3 15.17 -9.93 51.84
CA ALA A 3 15.71 -9.56 50.55
C ALA A 3 14.61 -9.62 49.51
N ALA A 4 14.41 -8.50 48.80
CA ALA A 4 13.48 -8.43 47.69
C ALA A 4 14.02 -9.28 46.52
N GLU A 5 13.19 -10.20 46.03
CA GLU A 5 13.46 -11.01 44.84
C GLU A 5 13.53 -10.08 43.60
N PRO A 6 14.54 -10.23 42.74
CA PRO A 6 14.64 -9.41 41.54
C PRO A 6 13.45 -9.72 40.60
N PRO A 7 12.90 -8.71 39.89
CA PRO A 7 11.79 -8.91 38.97
C PRO A 7 12.18 -9.87 37.83
N PRO A 8 11.24 -10.67 37.33
CA PRO A 8 11.52 -11.60 36.27
C PRO A 8 11.97 -10.84 35.00
N THR A 9 13.10 -11.24 34.46
CA THR A 9 13.58 -10.76 33.15
C THR A 9 12.64 -11.32 32.07
N VAL A 10 11.90 -10.42 31.44
CA VAL A 10 11.08 -10.77 30.25
C VAL A 10 12.04 -10.94 29.07
N ASP A 11 12.20 -12.18 28.63
CA ASP A 11 12.95 -12.47 27.43
C ASP A 11 12.15 -11.95 26.21
N THR A 12 12.62 -10.87 25.62
CA THR A 12 11.96 -10.30 24.45
C THR A 12 12.37 -11.11 23.23
N VAL A 13 11.47 -11.98 22.75
CA VAL A 13 11.65 -12.69 21.48
C VAL A 13 11.34 -11.73 20.35
N VAL A 14 12.36 -11.22 19.69
CA VAL A 14 12.21 -10.46 18.45
C VAL A 14 12.07 -11.48 17.31
N VAL A 15 10.88 -11.59 16.76
CA VAL A 15 10.64 -12.38 15.55
C VAL A 15 10.88 -11.48 14.35
N GLU A 16 12.08 -11.53 13.79
CA GLU A 16 12.33 -10.96 12.47
C GLU A 16 11.82 -11.93 11.40
N ALA A 17 10.67 -11.59 10.81
CA ALA A 17 10.25 -12.25 9.59
C ALA A 17 11.12 -11.72 8.44
N ALA A 18 12.07 -12.52 7.98
CA ALA A 18 12.80 -12.20 6.76
C ALA A 18 11.77 -12.06 5.61
N ARG A 19 11.80 -10.92 4.91
CA ARG A 19 11.06 -10.80 3.65
C ARG A 19 11.45 -11.98 2.78
N LEU A 20 10.45 -12.67 2.24
CA LEU A 20 10.71 -13.68 1.23
C LEU A 20 11.57 -13.04 0.12
N PRO A 21 12.62 -13.72 -0.35
CA PRO A 21 13.39 -13.20 -1.47
C PRO A 21 12.43 -12.93 -2.63
N PRO A 22 12.66 -11.85 -3.41
CA PRO A 22 11.81 -11.53 -4.54
C PRO A 22 11.69 -12.77 -5.42
N ALA A 23 10.44 -13.19 -5.68
CA ALA A 23 10.21 -14.37 -6.50
C ALA A 23 10.82 -14.13 -7.88
N PRO A 24 11.38 -15.15 -8.55
CA PRO A 24 11.91 -15.03 -9.91
C PRO A 24 10.88 -14.47 -10.90
N THR A 25 9.61 -14.54 -10.57
CA THR A 25 8.49 -13.95 -11.30
C THR A 25 8.44 -12.43 -11.24
N ASP A 26 9.11 -11.77 -10.28
CA ASP A 26 9.13 -10.31 -10.20
C ASP A 26 9.86 -9.69 -11.41
N ALA A 27 10.82 -10.39 -11.98
CA ALA A 27 11.47 -10.01 -13.23
C ALA A 27 10.52 -10.04 -14.46
N ALA A 28 9.41 -10.75 -14.36
CA ALA A 28 8.39 -10.82 -15.42
C ALA A 28 7.37 -9.68 -15.36
N PHE A 29 7.37 -8.88 -14.27
CA PHE A 29 6.43 -7.79 -14.08
C PHE A 29 7.11 -6.43 -14.26
N SER A 30 6.41 -5.52 -14.92
CA SER A 30 6.85 -4.13 -14.98
C SER A 30 6.53 -3.45 -13.64
N VAL A 31 7.55 -3.18 -12.85
CA VAL A 31 7.44 -2.43 -11.60
C VAL A 31 7.80 -0.97 -11.84
N VAL A 32 6.98 -0.06 -11.36
CA VAL A 32 7.26 1.38 -11.35
C VAL A 32 7.35 1.85 -9.92
N THR A 33 8.44 2.51 -9.59
CA THR A 33 8.67 3.09 -8.27
C THR A 33 8.38 4.58 -8.30
N VAL A 34 7.60 5.05 -7.33
CA VAL A 34 7.43 6.48 -7.03
C VAL A 34 8.29 6.78 -5.80
N GLY A 35 9.25 7.69 -5.97
CA GLY A 35 10.19 8.02 -4.89
C GLY A 35 9.56 8.83 -3.76
N ALA A 36 10.22 8.84 -2.60
CA ALA A 36 9.80 9.56 -1.40
C ALA A 36 9.51 11.04 -1.63
N GLU A 37 10.35 11.70 -2.42
CA GLU A 37 10.20 13.13 -2.72
C GLU A 37 8.90 13.43 -3.47
N ALA A 38 8.58 12.61 -4.48
CA ALA A 38 7.36 12.77 -5.25
C ALA A 38 6.11 12.55 -4.40
N ILE A 39 6.17 11.64 -3.43
CA ILE A 39 5.07 11.41 -2.48
C ILE A 39 4.98 12.56 -1.48
N ALA A 40 6.10 12.98 -0.90
CA ALA A 40 6.12 14.03 0.13
C ALA A 40 5.68 15.40 -0.40
N THR A 41 5.90 15.69 -1.68
CA THR A 41 5.48 16.94 -2.33
C THR A 41 4.03 16.93 -2.81
N ALA A 42 3.42 15.75 -2.92
CA ALA A 42 2.03 15.62 -3.32
C ALA A 42 1.08 15.96 -2.15
N PRO A 43 -0.08 16.58 -2.41
CA PRO A 43 -1.08 16.84 -1.39
C PRO A 43 -1.60 15.56 -0.72
N ARG A 44 -1.63 14.47 -1.47
CA ARG A 44 -2.09 13.14 -1.04
C ARG A 44 -1.33 12.03 -1.76
N VAL A 45 -1.20 10.87 -1.11
CA VAL A 45 -0.52 9.70 -1.68
C VAL A 45 -1.17 9.22 -2.97
N ASP A 46 -2.49 9.17 -3.02
CA ASP A 46 -3.23 8.76 -4.21
C ASP A 46 -3.01 9.70 -5.42
N GLU A 47 -2.82 10.99 -5.17
CA GLU A 47 -2.49 11.95 -6.22
C GLU A 47 -1.06 11.73 -6.74
N ALA A 48 -0.09 11.43 -5.87
CA ALA A 48 1.26 11.06 -6.28
C ALA A 48 1.26 9.79 -7.16
N LEU A 49 0.41 8.83 -6.85
CA LEU A 49 0.30 7.59 -7.63
C LEU A 49 -0.19 7.82 -9.07
N THR A 50 -0.87 8.91 -9.35
CA THR A 50 -1.29 9.25 -10.73
C THR A 50 -0.12 9.58 -11.66
N LEU A 51 1.07 9.83 -11.13
CA LEU A 51 2.29 9.98 -11.91
C LEU A 51 2.68 8.67 -12.62
N VAL A 52 2.21 7.53 -12.12
CA VAL A 52 2.47 6.23 -12.73
C VAL A 52 1.55 6.01 -13.92
N PRO A 53 2.10 5.78 -15.13
CA PRO A 53 1.30 5.55 -16.32
C PRO A 53 0.35 4.36 -16.14
N GLY A 54 -0.93 4.61 -16.37
CA GLY A 54 -1.99 3.60 -16.24
C GLY A 54 -2.66 3.55 -14.86
N VAL A 55 -2.18 4.28 -13.87
CA VAL A 55 -2.92 4.50 -12.62
C VAL A 55 -4.03 5.51 -12.85
N GLN A 56 -5.21 5.19 -12.41
CA GLN A 56 -6.38 6.06 -12.52
C GLN A 56 -7.18 6.08 -11.23
N LEU A 57 -7.65 7.27 -10.91
CA LEU A 57 -8.62 7.53 -9.85
C LEU A 57 -9.99 7.75 -10.51
N PHE A 58 -11.05 7.20 -9.92
CA PHE A 58 -12.42 7.34 -10.46
C PHE A 58 -13.07 8.67 -10.14
N ARG A 59 -12.36 9.56 -9.52
CA ARG A 59 -12.83 10.89 -9.13
C ARG A 59 -11.99 11.98 -9.79
N ARG A 60 -12.58 13.16 -9.91
CA ARG A 60 -11.91 14.38 -10.38
C ARG A 60 -11.51 15.32 -9.24
N THR A 61 -12.03 15.06 -8.04
CA THR A 61 -11.76 15.85 -6.83
C THR A 61 -10.68 15.16 -5.99
N SER A 62 -9.96 15.95 -5.18
CA SER A 62 -8.99 15.42 -4.23
C SER A 62 -9.64 14.44 -3.24
N SER A 63 -8.90 13.45 -2.76
CA SER A 63 -9.35 12.53 -1.71
C SER A 63 -9.68 13.25 -0.40
N ALA A 64 -9.18 14.46 -0.19
CA ALA A 64 -9.53 15.29 0.96
C ALA A 64 -11.00 15.70 0.99
N ALA A 65 -11.64 15.84 -0.17
CA ALA A 65 -13.02 16.32 -0.31
C ALA A 65 -13.97 15.27 -0.91
N ALA A 66 -13.44 14.13 -1.35
CA ALA A 66 -14.23 13.09 -2.00
C ALA A 66 -14.92 12.19 -0.99
N ASN A 67 -16.10 11.69 -1.36
CA ASN A 67 -16.80 10.66 -0.57
C ASN A 67 -15.91 9.40 -0.49
N PRO A 68 -15.79 8.75 0.67
CA PRO A 68 -15.01 7.53 0.84
C PRO A 68 -15.29 6.45 -0.21
N THR A 69 -16.54 6.24 -0.59
CA THR A 69 -16.94 5.22 -1.57
C THR A 69 -16.44 5.48 -3.00
N THR A 70 -15.91 6.66 -3.29
CA THR A 70 -15.34 7.02 -4.60
C THR A 70 -13.80 7.02 -4.60
N GLN A 71 -13.18 6.53 -3.54
CA GLN A 71 -11.72 6.58 -3.35
C GLN A 71 -11.00 5.31 -3.81
N GLY A 72 -11.58 4.58 -4.74
CA GLY A 72 -10.93 3.45 -5.39
C GLY A 72 -9.82 3.89 -6.33
N ILE A 73 -8.83 3.01 -6.50
CA ILE A 73 -7.74 3.17 -7.44
C ILE A 73 -7.67 1.97 -8.36
N THR A 74 -7.34 2.20 -9.61
CA THR A 74 -7.12 1.13 -10.58
C THR A 74 -5.84 1.37 -11.37
N VAL A 75 -5.27 0.28 -11.87
CA VAL A 75 -4.14 0.32 -12.80
C VAL A 75 -4.61 -0.25 -14.13
N ARG A 76 -4.48 0.52 -15.23
CA ARG A 76 -4.93 0.20 -16.60
C ARG A 76 -6.45 0.07 -16.78
N ALA A 77 -7.25 0.77 -16.00
CA ALA A 77 -8.70 0.96 -16.21
C ALA A 77 -9.51 -0.33 -16.46
N ILE A 78 -9.18 -1.43 -15.81
CA ILE A 78 -9.88 -2.72 -16.03
C ILE A 78 -11.28 -2.73 -15.42
N ALA A 79 -11.65 -1.73 -14.63
CA ALA A 79 -12.97 -1.63 -14.01
C ALA A 79 -13.45 -0.19 -13.94
N GLY A 80 -14.63 0.05 -14.44
CA GLY A 80 -15.34 1.32 -14.36
C GLY A 80 -16.15 1.46 -13.07
N SER A 81 -15.53 1.30 -11.92
CA SER A 81 -16.21 1.36 -10.62
C SER A 81 -15.41 2.22 -9.63
N GLY A 82 -16.11 2.98 -8.80
CA GLY A 82 -15.51 3.74 -7.70
C GLY A 82 -14.80 2.88 -6.66
N ALA A 83 -15.14 1.60 -6.59
CA ALA A 83 -14.39 0.57 -5.88
C ALA A 83 -13.14 0.22 -6.70
N GLY A 84 -11.96 0.47 -6.16
CA GLY A 84 -10.71 0.10 -6.80
C GLY A 84 -10.53 -1.41 -6.90
N ARG A 85 -9.75 -1.85 -7.88
CA ARG A 85 -9.34 -3.25 -8.01
C ARG A 85 -7.84 -3.45 -7.83
N ALA A 86 -7.11 -2.41 -7.47
CA ALA A 86 -5.73 -2.52 -7.06
C ALA A 86 -5.67 -2.86 -5.57
N LEU A 87 -4.81 -3.82 -5.21
CA LEU A 87 -4.49 -4.09 -3.82
C LEU A 87 -3.49 -3.03 -3.34
N VAL A 88 -3.92 -2.17 -2.45
CA VAL A 88 -3.03 -1.21 -1.79
C VAL A 88 -2.62 -1.77 -0.44
N THR A 89 -1.32 -1.82 -0.18
CA THR A 89 -0.78 -2.30 1.09
C THR A 89 0.15 -1.26 1.72
N LEU A 90 0.08 -1.12 3.04
CA LEU A 90 1.06 -0.39 3.85
C LEU A 90 1.87 -1.45 4.61
N ASP A 91 3.17 -1.53 4.36
CA ASP A 91 4.06 -2.57 4.90
C ASP A 91 3.51 -4.01 4.77
N GLY A 92 2.82 -4.27 3.65
CA GLY A 92 2.19 -5.56 3.38
C GLY A 92 0.77 -5.73 3.95
N VAL A 93 0.29 -4.79 4.77
CA VAL A 93 -1.07 -4.82 5.32
C VAL A 93 -2.05 -4.17 4.35
N PRO A 94 -3.11 -4.88 3.90
CA PRO A 94 -4.12 -4.31 3.01
C PRO A 94 -4.81 -3.09 3.60
N GLN A 95 -4.92 -2.02 2.82
CA GLN A 95 -5.55 -0.76 3.19
C GLN A 95 -6.94 -0.57 2.56
N GLY A 96 -7.35 -1.49 1.71
CA GLY A 96 -8.67 -1.45 1.09
C GLY A 96 -9.78 -1.88 2.05
N ASP A 97 -10.92 -1.20 1.99
CA ASP A 97 -12.13 -1.64 2.68
C ASP A 97 -12.52 -3.03 2.15
N PRO A 98 -12.74 -4.03 3.03
CA PRO A 98 -13.00 -5.41 2.61
C PRO A 98 -14.32 -5.60 1.87
N PHE A 99 -15.28 -4.69 2.04
CA PHE A 99 -16.59 -4.77 1.40
C PHE A 99 -16.68 -3.93 0.12
N GLY A 100 -16.09 -2.72 0.15
CA GLY A 100 -16.23 -1.74 -0.92
C GLY A 100 -15.01 -1.60 -1.81
N GLY A 101 -13.83 -2.06 -1.38
CA GLY A 101 -12.59 -1.98 -2.15
C GLY A 101 -12.03 -0.56 -2.31
N TRP A 102 -12.57 0.43 -1.62
CA TRP A 102 -11.99 1.77 -1.57
C TRP A 102 -10.87 1.86 -0.53
N VAL A 103 -10.00 2.83 -0.69
CA VAL A 103 -8.90 3.09 0.25
C VAL A 103 -9.15 4.41 0.97
N LEU A 104 -8.98 4.42 2.29
CA LEU A 104 -9.05 5.61 3.12
C LEU A 104 -7.73 6.39 3.05
N TRP A 105 -7.54 7.14 1.98
CA TRP A 105 -6.31 7.91 1.76
C TRP A 105 -6.02 8.97 2.81
N SER A 106 -7.04 9.40 3.56
CA SER A 106 -6.86 10.32 4.70
C SER A 106 -6.08 9.69 5.86
N GLY A 107 -6.06 8.37 5.96
CA GLY A 107 -5.28 7.63 6.93
C GLY A 107 -3.84 7.34 6.50
N LEU A 108 -3.44 7.78 5.30
CA LEU A 108 -2.11 7.58 4.73
C LEU A 108 -1.45 8.94 4.45
N PRO A 109 -0.88 9.62 5.47
CA PRO A 109 -0.23 10.91 5.26
C PRO A 109 1.03 10.72 4.41
N PRO A 110 1.27 11.59 3.40
CA PRO A 110 2.45 11.49 2.53
C PRO A 110 3.79 11.55 3.30
N ALA A 111 3.81 12.19 4.46
CA ALA A 111 5.01 12.31 5.28
C ALA A 111 5.49 10.98 5.85
N ASP A 112 4.58 10.05 6.08
CA ASP A 112 4.86 8.74 6.69
C ASP A 112 5.19 7.66 5.66
N ILE A 113 5.11 7.99 4.37
CA ILE A 113 5.35 7.04 3.27
C ILE A 113 6.73 7.27 2.68
N GLU A 114 7.55 6.21 2.64
CA GLU A 114 8.90 6.26 2.06
C GLU A 114 8.88 6.25 0.53
N GLY A 115 7.86 5.64 -0.07
CA GLY A 115 7.74 5.51 -1.51
C GLY A 115 6.53 4.70 -1.92
N ALA A 116 6.41 4.39 -3.19
CA ALA A 116 5.40 3.46 -3.67
C ALA A 116 5.95 2.57 -4.78
N LEU A 117 5.64 1.27 -4.72
CA LEU A 117 5.90 0.32 -5.77
C LEU A 117 4.58 -0.08 -6.43
N VAL A 118 4.46 0.19 -7.72
CA VAL A 118 3.28 -0.17 -8.51
C VAL A 118 3.64 -1.29 -9.48
N VAL A 119 3.08 -2.46 -9.27
CA VAL A 119 3.30 -3.62 -10.15
C VAL A 119 2.28 -3.59 -11.29
N ARG A 120 2.77 -3.51 -12.53
CA ARG A 120 1.98 -3.44 -13.75
C ARG A 120 1.96 -4.77 -14.49
N GLY A 121 1.41 -5.79 -13.92
CA GLY A 121 1.33 -7.12 -14.56
C GLY A 121 0.12 -7.90 -14.04
N ALA A 122 -0.25 -8.98 -14.68
CA ALA A 122 -1.17 -9.95 -14.09
C ALA A 122 -0.39 -10.71 -13.01
N GLY A 123 -0.74 -10.54 -11.75
CA GLY A 123 0.06 -11.17 -10.72
C GLY A 123 -0.63 -11.24 -9.38
N ALA A 124 -1.52 -12.22 -9.24
CA ALA A 124 -2.12 -12.51 -7.95
C ALA A 124 -1.18 -13.34 -7.05
N SER A 125 -0.24 -14.10 -7.60
CA SER A 125 0.39 -15.20 -6.89
C SER A 125 1.26 -14.81 -5.69
N PRO A 126 2.18 -13.85 -5.75
CA PRO A 126 2.98 -13.50 -4.57
C PRO A 126 2.25 -12.58 -3.57
N TYR A 127 1.16 -11.95 -3.99
CA TYR A 127 0.48 -10.90 -3.23
C TYR A 127 -0.92 -11.31 -2.71
N GLY A 128 -1.28 -12.59 -2.87
CA GLY A 128 -2.53 -13.15 -2.36
C GLY A 128 -3.77 -12.87 -3.22
N ALA A 129 -4.90 -13.40 -2.78
CA ALA A 129 -6.17 -13.37 -3.53
C ALA A 129 -6.75 -11.97 -3.79
N GLY A 130 -6.40 -10.99 -2.97
CA GLY A 130 -6.82 -9.59 -3.14
C GLY A 130 -6.13 -8.88 -4.31
N ALA A 131 -5.02 -9.42 -4.82
CA ALA A 131 -4.22 -8.85 -5.90
C ALA A 131 -4.63 -9.34 -7.29
N LEU A 132 -5.94 -9.53 -7.53
CA LEU A 132 -6.46 -9.99 -8.82
C LEU A 132 -6.02 -9.11 -9.98
N THR A 133 -5.71 -7.85 -9.72
CA THR A 133 -5.36 -6.92 -10.76
C THR A 133 -3.97 -6.33 -10.63
N ARG A 134 -3.52 -5.78 -9.51
CA ARG A 134 -2.18 -5.16 -9.42
C ARG A 134 -1.92 -4.61 -8.02
N PRO A 135 -0.85 -5.06 -7.36
CA PRO A 135 -0.47 -4.54 -6.06
C PRO A 135 0.18 -3.16 -6.18
N ILE A 136 -0.16 -2.31 -5.22
CA ILE A 136 0.51 -1.06 -4.93
C ILE A 136 1.02 -1.19 -3.49
N GLN A 137 2.33 -1.21 -3.34
CA GLN A 137 2.97 -1.32 -2.03
C GLN A 137 3.46 0.05 -1.59
N LEU A 138 3.12 0.41 -0.37
CA LEU A 138 3.53 1.64 0.30
C LEU A 138 4.40 1.23 1.49
N PRO A 139 5.73 1.33 1.40
CA PRO A 139 6.58 1.21 2.58
C PRO A 139 6.41 2.43 3.48
N GLU A 140 6.26 2.19 4.78
CA GLU A 140 6.24 3.25 5.78
C GLU A 140 7.67 3.75 6.05
N ARG A 141 7.78 5.04 6.31
CA ARG A 141 9.06 5.65 6.67
C ARG A 141 9.39 5.31 8.12
N THR A 142 10.52 4.68 8.34
CA THR A 142 11.09 4.37 9.67
C THR A 142 11.93 5.51 10.21
#